data_914bb58f0c4bc8b246ff31fee6160956
#
_entry.id   914bb58f0c4bc8b246ff31fee6160956
#
_cell.length_a   1.000
_cell.length_b   1.000
_cell.length_c   1.000
_cell.angle_alpha   90.00
_cell.angle_beta   90.00
_cell.angle_gamma   90.00
#
_symmetry.space_group_name_H-M   'P 1'
#
loop_
_entity.id
_entity.type
_entity.pdbx_description
1 polymer ?
#
loop_
_entity_poly.entity_id
_entity_poly.type
_entity_poly.pdbx_seq_one_letter_code
_entity_poly.pdbx_strand_id
1 'polypeptide(L)'
;EAAARGWDPISANFLLNKWVKSHWPKYVEGCERVGRPADPANWRVAKSVFVSDDMATAKEYALGAQSPYRYYYSQLLTKMKKHGRANLFKADQNMSDDEVTLDRVLEDCVIFGTPDKVADDILALRDNVGDFGTLLYAGKDWADVELGRNSMILLAEKTMPLVNAAIGTTKASQ
;
A
#
# COMPACT_ATOMS: atom_id res chain seq x y z
N GLU A 1 -13.70 -12.08 13.55
CA GLU A 1 -13.13 -13.44 13.41
C GLU A 1 -11.63 -13.45 13.68
N ALA A 2 -10.80 -12.59 13.04
CA ALA A 2 -9.36 -12.54 13.28
C ALA A 2 -9.04 -12.27 14.76
N ALA A 3 -9.68 -11.29 15.36
CA ALA A 3 -9.51 -10.95 16.76
C ALA A 3 -9.88 -12.14 17.69
N ALA A 4 -10.98 -12.84 17.41
CA ALA A 4 -11.41 -13.99 18.19
C ALA A 4 -10.42 -15.17 18.15
N ARG A 5 -9.66 -15.27 17.04
CA ARG A 5 -8.61 -16.29 16.87
C ARG A 5 -7.23 -15.84 17.34
N GLY A 6 -7.10 -14.62 17.83
CA GLY A 6 -5.81 -14.07 18.22
C GLY A 6 -4.88 -13.72 17.04
N TRP A 7 -5.42 -13.56 15.82
CA TRP A 7 -4.64 -13.20 14.64
C TRP A 7 -4.47 -11.69 14.50
N ASP A 8 -3.30 -11.27 14.05
CA ASP A 8 -3.03 -9.89 13.72
C ASP A 8 -3.49 -9.57 12.29
N PRO A 9 -4.01 -8.35 12.05
CA PRO A 9 -4.56 -7.99 10.75
C PRO A 9 -3.46 -7.65 9.73
N ILE A 10 -3.71 -8.03 8.46
CA ILE A 10 -2.93 -7.62 7.31
C ILE A 10 -3.86 -7.02 6.27
N SER A 11 -3.57 -5.80 5.82
CA SER A 11 -4.27 -5.15 4.72
C SER A 11 -3.55 -5.41 3.40
N ALA A 12 -4.30 -5.82 2.38
CA ALA A 12 -3.74 -6.23 1.09
C ALA A 12 -3.25 -5.02 0.26
N ASN A 13 -2.20 -5.25 -0.54
CA ASN A 13 -1.49 -4.23 -1.33
C ASN A 13 -2.32 -3.57 -2.45
N PHE A 14 -3.38 -4.21 -2.92
CA PHE A 14 -4.20 -3.73 -4.03
C PHE A 14 -5.42 -2.91 -3.59
N LEU A 15 -5.58 -2.66 -2.31
CA LEU A 15 -6.73 -1.91 -1.79
C LEU A 15 -6.44 -0.41 -1.78
N LEU A 16 -7.45 0.37 -2.22
CA LEU A 16 -7.44 1.82 -2.04
C LEU A 16 -7.38 2.18 -0.55
N ASN A 17 -6.77 3.32 -0.24
CA ASN A 17 -6.57 3.76 1.16
C ASN A 17 -7.87 3.82 1.96
N LYS A 18 -9.00 4.18 1.35
CA LYS A 18 -10.32 4.18 2.01
C LYS A 18 -10.74 2.80 2.54
N TRP A 19 -10.41 1.73 1.84
CA TRP A 19 -10.67 0.37 2.31
C TRP A 19 -9.71 -0.01 3.43
N VAL A 20 -8.43 0.28 3.26
CA VAL A 20 -7.40 0.04 4.29
C VAL A 20 -7.78 0.75 5.59
N LYS A 21 -8.15 2.04 5.51
CA LYS A 21 -8.62 2.84 6.66
C LYS A 21 -9.77 2.18 7.41
N SER A 22 -10.66 1.49 6.72
CA SER A 22 -11.83 0.84 7.33
C SER A 22 -11.48 -0.45 8.10
N HIS A 23 -10.27 -1.00 7.94
CA HIS A 23 -9.91 -2.28 8.55
C HIS A 23 -9.62 -2.18 10.04
N TRP A 24 -8.88 -1.14 10.44
CA TRP A 24 -8.47 -0.99 11.84
C TRP A 24 -9.64 -0.83 12.80
N PRO A 25 -10.61 0.06 12.58
CA PRO A 25 -11.78 0.18 13.47
C PRO A 25 -12.55 -1.12 13.62
N LYS A 26 -12.72 -1.88 12.52
CA LYS A 26 -13.40 -3.19 12.55
C LYS A 26 -12.61 -4.25 13.31
N TYR A 27 -11.29 -4.17 13.28
CA TYR A 27 -10.44 -5.08 14.07
C TYR A 27 -10.51 -4.74 15.56
N VAL A 28 -10.46 -3.44 15.92
CA VAL A 28 -10.64 -2.96 17.30
C VAL A 28 -11.97 -3.44 17.86
N GLU A 29 -13.08 -3.22 17.16
CA GLU A 29 -14.41 -3.71 17.54
C GLU A 29 -14.41 -5.23 17.78
N GLY A 30 -13.71 -5.98 16.92
CA GLY A 30 -13.57 -7.43 17.08
C GLY A 30 -12.75 -7.82 18.32
N CYS A 31 -11.73 -7.06 18.67
CA CYS A 31 -10.92 -7.26 19.87
C CYS A 31 -11.72 -6.96 21.15
N GLU A 32 -12.48 -5.87 21.16
CA GLU A 32 -13.36 -5.48 22.27
C GLU A 32 -14.40 -6.57 22.61
N ARG A 33 -15.01 -7.17 21.58
CA ARG A 33 -15.98 -8.26 21.77
C ARG A 33 -15.43 -9.49 22.46
N VAL A 34 -14.12 -9.69 22.42
CA VAL A 34 -13.44 -10.85 23.04
C VAL A 34 -12.53 -10.46 24.21
N GLY A 35 -12.61 -9.20 24.66
CA GLY A 35 -11.83 -8.70 25.80
C GLY A 35 -10.32 -8.65 25.55
N ARG A 36 -9.90 -8.44 24.28
CA ARG A 36 -8.51 -8.43 23.86
C ARG A 36 -8.07 -6.98 23.53
N PRO A 37 -6.89 -6.53 23.96
CA PRO A 37 -6.37 -5.23 23.55
C PRO A 37 -6.03 -5.24 22.02
N ALA A 38 -6.32 -4.14 21.35
CA ALA A 38 -5.90 -3.89 19.97
C ALA A 38 -4.70 -2.95 19.98
N ASP A 39 -3.55 -3.42 19.49
CA ASP A 39 -2.32 -2.62 19.36
C ASP A 39 -2.02 -2.38 17.87
N PRO A 40 -2.02 -1.12 17.40
CA PRO A 40 -1.73 -0.79 16.01
C PRO A 40 -0.30 -1.21 15.57
N ALA A 41 0.63 -1.41 16.51
CA ALA A 41 1.95 -1.95 16.21
C ALA A 41 1.88 -3.36 15.57
N ASN A 42 0.80 -4.11 15.80
CA ASN A 42 0.57 -5.42 15.21
C ASN A 42 -0.15 -5.37 13.84
N TRP A 43 -0.64 -4.21 13.43
CA TRP A 43 -1.26 -4.06 12.11
C TRP A 43 -0.21 -3.94 11.02
N ARG A 44 -0.34 -4.78 9.98
CA ARG A 44 0.52 -4.78 8.81
C ARG A 44 -0.25 -4.25 7.61
N VAL A 45 0.32 -3.28 6.90
CA VAL A 45 -0.26 -2.71 5.68
C VAL A 45 0.67 -3.04 4.52
N ALA A 46 0.19 -3.84 3.57
CA ALA A 46 0.93 -4.11 2.35
C ALA A 46 0.67 -3.01 1.31
N LYS A 47 1.72 -2.58 0.61
CA LYS A 47 1.63 -1.68 -0.55
C LYS A 47 2.56 -2.13 -1.66
N SER A 48 2.11 -1.94 -2.90
CA SER A 48 2.99 -2.00 -4.06
C SER A 48 3.89 -0.78 -4.03
N VAL A 49 5.21 -1.00 -3.96
CA VAL A 49 6.19 0.08 -3.84
C VAL A 49 7.31 -0.16 -4.85
N PHE A 50 7.81 0.91 -5.47
CA PHE A 50 9.03 0.89 -6.26
C PHE A 50 9.84 2.17 -6.04
N VAL A 51 11.10 2.01 -5.67
CA VAL A 51 12.03 3.12 -5.39
C VAL A 51 13.16 3.11 -6.41
N SER A 52 13.50 4.26 -6.97
CA SER A 52 14.66 4.46 -7.83
C SER A 52 15.36 5.76 -7.48
N ASP A 53 16.65 5.87 -7.82
CA ASP A 53 17.40 7.12 -7.64
C ASP A 53 16.88 8.25 -8.54
N ASP A 54 16.17 7.93 -9.62
CA ASP A 54 15.56 8.91 -10.50
C ASP A 54 14.07 8.64 -10.76
N MET A 55 13.31 9.72 -10.92
CA MET A 55 11.87 9.71 -11.10
C MET A 55 11.44 9.11 -12.45
N ALA A 56 12.23 9.26 -13.51
CA ALA A 56 11.86 8.76 -14.84
C ALA A 56 11.89 7.23 -14.85
N THR A 57 12.94 6.63 -14.32
CA THR A 57 13.05 5.17 -14.11
C THR A 57 11.95 4.66 -13.19
N ALA A 58 11.69 5.36 -12.07
CA ALA A 58 10.63 4.97 -11.15
C ALA A 58 9.27 4.96 -11.83
N LYS A 59 8.94 5.99 -12.59
CA LYS A 59 7.68 6.12 -13.32
C LYS A 59 7.54 5.07 -14.42
N GLU A 60 8.58 4.86 -15.22
CA GLU A 60 8.54 3.85 -16.29
C GLU A 60 8.37 2.44 -15.73
N TYR A 61 9.12 2.08 -14.68
CA TYR A 61 8.99 0.77 -14.05
C TYR A 61 7.62 0.56 -13.39
N ALA A 62 7.05 1.58 -12.76
CA ALA A 62 5.77 1.49 -12.08
C ALA A 62 4.56 1.56 -13.03
N LEU A 63 4.59 2.46 -14.02
CA LEU A 63 3.42 2.80 -14.84
C LEU A 63 3.60 2.50 -16.33
N GLY A 64 4.82 2.27 -16.81
CA GLY A 64 5.14 2.08 -18.23
C GLY A 64 4.42 0.90 -18.87
N ALA A 65 4.45 0.82 -20.19
CA ALA A 65 3.72 -0.21 -20.96
C ALA A 65 4.19 -1.63 -20.64
N GLN A 66 5.46 -1.82 -20.27
CA GLN A 66 6.06 -3.10 -19.90
C GLN A 66 6.19 -3.27 -18.37
N SER A 67 5.56 -2.42 -17.59
CA SER A 67 5.60 -2.47 -16.14
C SER A 67 5.08 -3.79 -15.59
N PRO A 68 5.81 -4.44 -14.64
CA PRO A 68 5.33 -5.64 -13.96
C PRO A 68 4.12 -5.33 -13.07
N TYR A 69 3.98 -4.10 -12.58
CA TYR A 69 2.78 -3.65 -11.85
C TYR A 69 1.59 -3.56 -12.79
N ARG A 70 1.78 -3.03 -14.02
CA ARG A 70 0.72 -2.98 -15.06
C ARG A 70 0.20 -4.37 -15.38
N TYR A 71 1.08 -5.33 -15.57
CA TYR A 71 0.68 -6.72 -15.77
C TYR A 71 -0.14 -7.26 -14.58
N TYR A 72 0.38 -7.12 -13.37
CA TYR A 72 -0.29 -7.59 -12.15
C TYR A 72 -1.68 -6.98 -11.98
N TYR A 73 -1.79 -5.64 -12.06
CA TYR A 73 -3.05 -4.95 -11.86
C TYR A 73 -4.03 -5.15 -13.02
N SER A 74 -3.58 -5.36 -14.24
CA SER A 74 -4.45 -5.70 -15.38
C SER A 74 -5.17 -7.03 -15.16
N GLN A 75 -4.43 -8.05 -14.71
CA GLN A 75 -5.01 -9.36 -14.39
C GLN A 75 -6.01 -9.25 -13.23
N LEU A 76 -5.65 -8.50 -12.20
CA LEU A 76 -6.50 -8.32 -11.03
C LEU A 76 -7.77 -7.53 -11.37
N LEU A 77 -7.65 -6.41 -12.10
CA LEU A 77 -8.78 -5.59 -12.53
C LEU A 77 -9.76 -6.38 -13.40
N THR A 78 -9.23 -7.13 -14.39
CA THR A 78 -10.03 -8.00 -15.25
C THR A 78 -10.83 -9.01 -14.42
N LYS A 79 -10.15 -9.66 -13.46
CA LYS A 79 -10.80 -10.63 -12.57
C LYS A 79 -11.87 -9.96 -11.71
N MET A 80 -11.59 -8.78 -11.13
CA MET A 80 -12.54 -8.08 -10.27
C MET A 80 -13.76 -7.59 -11.07
N LYS A 81 -13.57 -7.02 -12.26
CA LYS A 81 -14.69 -6.65 -13.16
C LYS A 81 -15.55 -7.87 -13.51
N LYS A 82 -14.94 -8.99 -13.90
CA LYS A 82 -15.66 -10.24 -14.23
C LYS A 82 -16.54 -10.75 -13.07
N HIS A 83 -16.14 -10.52 -11.84
CA HIS A 83 -16.88 -10.96 -10.65
C HIS A 83 -17.74 -9.86 -10.01
N GLY A 84 -17.99 -8.74 -10.70
CA GLY A 84 -18.81 -7.63 -10.19
C GLY A 84 -18.20 -6.92 -8.98
N ARG A 85 -16.87 -6.92 -8.86
CA ARG A 85 -16.13 -6.34 -7.73
C ARG A 85 -15.24 -5.15 -8.13
N ALA A 86 -15.55 -4.50 -9.25
CA ALA A 86 -14.84 -3.29 -9.69
C ALA A 86 -14.89 -2.16 -8.66
N ASN A 87 -15.92 -2.16 -7.78
CA ASN A 87 -16.07 -1.21 -6.69
C ASN A 87 -14.85 -1.11 -5.75
N LEU A 88 -14.01 -2.15 -5.68
CA LEU A 88 -12.77 -2.13 -4.90
C LEU A 88 -11.77 -1.08 -5.40
N PHE A 89 -11.83 -0.74 -6.70
CA PHE A 89 -10.95 0.24 -7.34
C PHE A 89 -11.64 1.57 -7.66
N LYS A 90 -12.90 1.75 -7.29
CA LYS A 90 -13.60 3.03 -7.48
C LYS A 90 -13.18 4.02 -6.41
N ALA A 91 -12.63 5.16 -6.78
CA ALA A 91 -12.36 6.27 -5.86
C ALA A 91 -13.68 6.81 -5.29
N ASP A 92 -14.66 7.07 -6.16
CA ASP A 92 -16.06 7.34 -5.82
C ASP A 92 -16.91 6.11 -6.17
N GLN A 93 -17.79 5.69 -5.26
CA GLN A 93 -18.67 4.55 -5.48
C GLN A 93 -19.74 4.78 -6.56
N ASN A 94 -20.01 6.05 -6.91
CA ASN A 94 -20.93 6.42 -7.98
C ASN A 94 -20.32 6.29 -9.40
N MET A 95 -19.00 6.11 -9.50
CA MET A 95 -18.34 5.87 -10.79
C MET A 95 -18.90 4.59 -11.43
N SER A 96 -19.06 4.59 -12.76
CA SER A 96 -19.33 3.38 -13.52
C SER A 96 -18.12 2.43 -13.51
N ASP A 97 -18.33 1.16 -13.82
CA ASP A 97 -17.22 0.19 -13.90
C ASP A 97 -16.27 0.52 -15.06
N ASP A 98 -16.75 1.19 -16.12
CA ASP A 98 -15.95 1.57 -17.28
C ASP A 98 -14.98 2.72 -16.96
N GLU A 99 -15.33 3.60 -16.03
CA GLU A 99 -14.44 4.68 -15.57
C GLU A 99 -13.25 4.15 -14.72
N VAL A 100 -13.31 2.91 -14.26
CA VAL A 100 -12.20 2.25 -13.57
C VAL A 100 -11.19 1.77 -14.59
N THR A 101 -10.25 2.64 -14.96
CA THR A 101 -9.17 2.34 -15.91
C THR A 101 -7.95 1.75 -15.19
N LEU A 102 -7.12 1.01 -15.94
CA LEU A 102 -5.89 0.44 -15.39
C LEU A 102 -4.91 1.52 -14.95
N ASP A 103 -4.79 2.62 -15.70
CA ASP A 103 -3.89 3.73 -15.36
C ASP A 103 -4.26 4.34 -14.00
N ARG A 104 -5.54 4.60 -13.77
CA ARG A 104 -6.03 5.09 -12.49
C ARG A 104 -5.76 4.11 -11.34
N VAL A 105 -5.97 2.82 -11.57
CA VAL A 105 -5.67 1.79 -10.55
C VAL A 105 -4.19 1.76 -10.20
N LEU A 106 -3.30 1.93 -11.18
CA LEU A 106 -1.86 2.01 -10.95
C LEU A 106 -1.48 3.25 -10.13
N GLU A 107 -2.00 4.43 -10.51
CA GLU A 107 -1.77 5.69 -9.80
C GLU A 107 -2.24 5.63 -8.34
N ASP A 108 -3.39 5.00 -8.08
CA ASP A 108 -3.97 4.90 -6.75
C ASP A 108 -3.34 3.81 -5.86
N CYS A 109 -2.75 2.76 -6.45
CA CYS A 109 -2.31 1.57 -5.72
C CYS A 109 -0.81 1.39 -5.65
N VAL A 110 -0.01 2.06 -6.50
CA VAL A 110 1.45 1.91 -6.53
C VAL A 110 2.12 3.19 -6.01
N ILE A 111 2.88 3.05 -4.94
CA ILE A 111 3.78 4.09 -4.45
C ILE A 111 5.09 3.98 -5.22
N PHE A 112 5.52 5.04 -5.90
CA PHE A 112 6.77 5.01 -6.67
C PHE A 112 7.46 6.36 -6.70
N GLY A 113 8.77 6.35 -6.82
CA GLY A 113 9.55 7.59 -6.94
C GLY A 113 10.96 7.46 -6.39
N THR A 114 11.56 8.63 -6.15
CA THR A 114 12.82 8.73 -5.42
C THR A 114 12.62 8.39 -3.94
N PRO A 115 13.71 8.09 -3.19
CA PRO A 115 13.61 7.78 -1.77
C PRO A 115 12.82 8.81 -0.95
N ASP A 116 13.05 10.11 -1.17
CA ASP A 116 12.34 11.19 -0.46
C ASP A 116 10.86 11.19 -0.79
N LYS A 117 10.51 11.14 -2.10
CA LYS A 117 9.11 11.10 -2.52
C LYS A 117 8.37 9.88 -1.95
N VAL A 118 9.00 8.71 -1.96
CA VAL A 118 8.39 7.49 -1.43
C VAL A 118 8.25 7.59 0.10
N ALA A 119 9.19 8.25 0.80
CA ALA A 119 9.04 8.52 2.23
C ALA A 119 7.83 9.41 2.51
N ASP A 120 7.67 10.50 1.75
CA ASP A 120 6.51 11.41 1.86
C ASP A 120 5.19 10.67 1.59
N ASP A 121 5.14 9.84 0.55
CA ASP A 121 3.95 9.05 0.21
C ASP A 121 3.59 8.02 1.31
N ILE A 122 4.59 7.41 1.95
CA ILE A 122 4.37 6.49 3.09
C ILE A 122 3.85 7.24 4.32
N LEU A 123 4.38 8.42 4.60
CA LEU A 123 3.87 9.28 5.68
C LEU A 123 2.43 9.73 5.41
N ALA A 124 2.14 10.20 4.20
CA ALA A 124 0.79 10.54 3.77
C ALA A 124 -0.19 9.35 3.84
N LEU A 125 0.27 8.14 3.49
CA LEU A 125 -0.51 6.92 3.69
C LEU A 125 -0.86 6.73 5.16
N ARG A 126 0.13 6.86 6.06
CA ARG A 126 -0.05 6.69 7.50
C ARG A 126 -1.03 7.72 8.07
N ASP A 127 -0.91 8.99 7.66
CA ASP A 127 -1.84 10.06 8.06
C ASP A 127 -3.27 9.76 7.60
N ASN A 128 -3.43 9.17 6.42
CA ASN A 128 -4.74 8.84 5.85
C ASN A 128 -5.39 7.62 6.50
N VAL A 129 -4.65 6.53 6.69
CA VAL A 129 -5.24 5.25 7.15
C VAL A 129 -5.18 5.06 8.66
N GLY A 130 -4.31 5.79 9.36
CA GLY A 130 -4.02 5.63 10.77
C GLY A 130 -2.71 4.89 11.03
N ASP A 131 -2.32 4.83 12.29
CA ASP A 131 -1.08 4.17 12.71
C ASP A 131 -1.09 2.67 12.43
N PHE A 132 0.02 2.17 11.89
CA PHE A 132 0.30 0.74 11.72
C PHE A 132 1.77 0.45 12.02
N GLY A 133 2.07 -0.78 12.45
CA GLY A 133 3.43 -1.15 12.89
C GLY A 133 4.36 -1.57 11.77
N THR A 134 3.84 -2.08 10.65
CA THR A 134 4.70 -2.62 9.59
C THR A 134 4.15 -2.29 8.20
N LEU A 135 4.98 -1.69 7.35
CA LEU A 135 4.76 -1.63 5.92
C LEU A 135 5.34 -2.90 5.27
N LEU A 136 4.48 -3.68 4.61
CA LEU A 136 4.91 -4.83 3.82
C LEU A 136 5.16 -4.38 2.37
N TYR A 137 6.41 -4.46 1.95
CA TYR A 137 6.83 -4.18 0.58
C TYR A 137 6.32 -5.28 -0.37
N ALA A 138 5.42 -4.93 -1.28
CA ALA A 138 4.93 -5.80 -2.32
C ALA A 138 5.57 -5.44 -3.67
N GLY A 139 6.88 -5.67 -3.77
CA GLY A 139 7.66 -5.43 -4.99
C GLY A 139 7.31 -6.39 -6.11
N LYS A 140 7.72 -6.02 -7.31
CA LYS A 140 7.59 -6.79 -8.54
C LYS A 140 8.93 -6.70 -9.29
N ASP A 141 9.69 -7.78 -9.29
CA ASP A 141 11.06 -7.83 -9.80
C ASP A 141 11.23 -8.64 -11.09
N TRP A 142 10.18 -9.32 -11.54
CA TRP A 142 10.30 -10.25 -12.68
C TRP A 142 10.54 -9.59 -14.05
N ALA A 143 10.32 -8.28 -14.20
CA ALA A 143 10.62 -7.57 -15.44
C ALA A 143 12.10 -7.16 -15.52
N ASP A 144 12.69 -6.79 -14.38
CA ASP A 144 14.09 -6.45 -14.20
C ASP A 144 14.49 -6.72 -12.75
N VAL A 145 15.23 -7.80 -12.56
CA VAL A 145 15.64 -8.29 -11.23
C VAL A 145 16.58 -7.31 -10.53
N GLU A 146 17.49 -6.65 -11.29
CA GLU A 146 18.46 -5.72 -10.71
C GLU A 146 17.77 -4.42 -10.26
N LEU A 147 16.86 -3.88 -11.07
CA LEU A 147 16.05 -2.73 -10.66
C LEU A 147 15.17 -3.07 -9.46
N GLY A 148 14.55 -4.26 -9.45
CA GLY A 148 13.74 -4.72 -8.33
C GLY A 148 14.55 -4.86 -7.04
N ARG A 149 15.76 -5.43 -7.12
CA ARG A 149 16.69 -5.55 -6.01
C ARG A 149 17.16 -4.18 -5.50
N ASN A 150 17.57 -3.29 -6.41
CA ASN A 150 17.97 -1.94 -6.04
C ASN A 150 16.85 -1.17 -5.35
N SER A 151 15.62 -1.33 -5.82
CA SER A 151 14.44 -0.73 -5.17
C SER A 151 14.27 -1.18 -3.72
N MET A 152 14.50 -2.45 -3.40
CA MET A 152 14.46 -2.95 -2.01
C MET A 152 15.59 -2.34 -1.16
N ILE A 153 16.79 -2.22 -1.71
CA ILE A 153 17.94 -1.60 -1.04
C ILE A 153 17.65 -0.13 -0.74
N LEU A 154 17.20 0.64 -1.75
CA LEU A 154 16.85 2.04 -1.58
C LEU A 154 15.72 2.25 -0.57
N LEU A 155 14.71 1.38 -0.58
CA LEU A 155 13.65 1.42 0.42
C LEU A 155 14.21 1.24 1.84
N ALA A 156 15.04 0.21 2.04
CA ALA A 156 15.58 -0.13 3.36
C ALA A 156 16.60 0.90 3.87
N GLU A 157 17.52 1.33 3.01
CA GLU A 157 18.68 2.12 3.42
C GLU A 157 18.49 3.63 3.32
N LYS A 158 17.58 4.11 2.45
CA LYS A 158 17.33 5.55 2.27
C LYS A 158 15.92 5.95 2.70
N THR A 159 14.89 5.29 2.20
CA THR A 159 13.48 5.69 2.45
C THR A 159 13.04 5.44 3.89
N MET A 160 13.21 4.22 4.39
CA MET A 160 12.71 3.87 5.73
C MET A 160 13.39 4.63 6.88
N PRO A 161 14.68 4.98 6.82
CA PRO A 161 15.26 5.88 7.82
C PRO A 161 14.57 7.24 7.88
N LEU A 162 14.19 7.85 6.74
CA LEU A 162 13.45 9.12 6.69
C LEU A 162 12.07 8.97 7.34
N VAL A 163 11.32 7.93 6.97
CA VAL A 163 10.02 7.63 7.54
C VAL A 163 10.10 7.43 9.06
N ASN A 164 11.06 6.63 9.52
CA ASN A 164 11.23 6.32 10.94
C ASN A 164 11.65 7.56 11.76
N ALA A 165 12.50 8.42 11.20
CA ALA A 165 12.89 9.68 11.84
C ALA A 165 11.67 10.62 12.01
N ALA A 166 10.83 10.77 10.97
CA ALA A 166 9.63 11.59 11.03
C ALA A 166 8.62 11.07 12.06
N ILE A 167 8.38 9.76 12.11
CA ILE A 167 7.48 9.13 13.08
C ILE A 167 8.03 9.26 14.52
N GLY A 168 9.33 9.09 14.72
CA GLY A 168 9.99 9.23 16.01
C GLY A 168 9.89 10.64 16.56
N THR A 169 10.05 11.65 15.72
CA THR A 169 9.91 13.07 16.10
C THR A 169 8.48 13.41 16.51
N THR A 170 7.48 12.90 15.79
CA THR A 170 6.06 13.12 16.12
C THR A 170 5.70 12.53 17.48
N LYS A 171 6.20 11.33 17.82
CA LYS A 171 5.95 10.69 19.12
C LYS A 171 6.63 11.41 20.30
N ALA A 172 7.76 12.07 20.08
CA ALA A 172 8.47 12.84 21.10
C ALA A 172 7.81 14.19 21.40
N SER A 173 6.90 14.65 20.54
CA SER A 173 6.21 15.96 20.66
C SER A 173 4.79 15.84 21.25
N GLN A 174 4.33 14.65 21.61
CA GLN A 174 3.07 14.36 22.28
C GLN A 174 3.31 13.96 23.73
#